data_b8c3ff8b71d01d524b76f6997c3f0fcf
#
_entry.id   b8c3ff8b71d01d524b76f6997c3f0fcf
#
_cell.length_a   1.000
_cell.length_b   1.000
_cell.length_c   1.000
_cell.angle_alpha   90.00
_cell.angle_beta   90.00
_cell.angle_gamma   90.00
#
_symmetry.space_group_name_H-M   'P 1'
#
loop_
_entity.id
_entity.type
_entity.pdbx_description
1 polymer ?
#
loop_
_entity_poly.entity_id
_entity_poly.type
_entity_poly.pdbx_seq_one_letter_code
_entity_poly.pdbx_strand_id
1 'polypeptide(L)'
;MANSLRLTANGGCEYIDNTNARTGKKYYCFIVQADTVVATLTGGFAGDTTTNYLTSIGLSGKTLKQGAIIYAPGDAVFTNLTLTSGTIIAYSE
;
A
#
# COMPACT_ATOMS: atom_id res chain seq x y z
N MET A 1 9.17 10.10 14.11
CA MET A 1 8.36 11.30 13.98
C MET A 1 7.52 11.26 12.72
N ALA A 2 6.33 11.68 12.86
CA ALA A 2 5.44 11.75 11.74
C ALA A 2 5.96 12.69 10.67
N ASN A 3 5.87 12.28 9.46
CA ASN A 3 6.19 13.13 8.34
C ASN A 3 4.98 13.20 7.42
N SER A 4 4.18 14.25 7.61
CA SER A 4 2.98 14.44 6.79
C SER A 4 3.30 14.76 5.34
N LEU A 5 4.54 15.09 5.04
CA LEU A 5 4.99 15.39 3.68
C LEU A 5 5.84 14.26 3.11
N ARG A 6 5.39 13.05 3.24
CA ARG A 6 6.12 11.87 2.77
C ARG A 6 6.12 11.78 1.25
N LEU A 7 6.65 12.79 0.60
CA LEU A 7 6.68 12.86 -0.86
C LEU A 7 7.97 12.33 -1.47
N THR A 8 8.99 12.15 -0.64
CA THR A 8 10.33 11.83 -1.14
C THR A 8 10.59 10.35 -1.25
N ALA A 9 9.74 9.51 -0.66
CA ALA A 9 9.92 8.05 -0.68
C ALA A 9 11.35 7.67 -0.32
N ASN A 10 11.83 8.09 0.86
CA ASN A 10 13.21 7.86 1.28
C ASN A 10 13.63 6.40 1.22
N GLY A 11 12.70 5.48 1.39
CA GLY A 11 12.96 4.05 1.26
C GLY A 11 12.88 3.52 -0.16
N GLY A 12 12.69 4.43 -1.15
CA GLY A 12 12.57 4.04 -2.54
C GLY A 12 11.18 3.58 -2.93
N CYS A 13 11.11 2.92 -4.06
CA CYS A 13 9.82 2.41 -4.55
C CYS A 13 10.00 1.00 -5.09
N GLU A 14 8.88 0.30 -5.23
CA GLU A 14 8.86 -1.06 -5.75
C GLU A 14 7.75 -1.19 -6.79
N TYR A 15 8.10 -1.70 -7.96
CA TYR A 15 7.15 -2.00 -9.02
C TYR A 15 6.61 -3.40 -8.79
N ILE A 16 5.31 -3.52 -8.59
CA ILE A 16 4.67 -4.80 -8.26
C ILE A 16 3.68 -5.14 -9.35
N ASP A 17 3.96 -6.21 -10.08
CA ASP A 17 3.13 -6.67 -11.19
C ASP A 17 2.78 -8.16 -11.08
N ASN A 18 2.88 -8.71 -9.88
CA ASN A 18 2.62 -10.12 -9.63
C ASN A 18 1.86 -10.30 -8.31
N THR A 19 1.49 -11.54 -8.01
CA THR A 19 0.68 -11.87 -6.85
C THR A 19 1.50 -12.37 -5.66
N ASN A 20 2.81 -12.18 -5.69
CA ASN A 20 3.66 -12.60 -4.57
C ASN A 20 3.44 -11.67 -3.37
N ALA A 21 3.37 -12.26 -2.19
CA ALA A 21 3.18 -11.50 -0.97
C ALA A 21 4.40 -10.64 -0.66
N ARG A 22 4.14 -9.38 -0.29
CA ARG A 22 5.15 -8.48 0.26
C ARG A 22 4.92 -8.36 1.75
N THR A 23 5.97 -8.62 2.54
CA THR A 23 5.90 -8.55 4.00
C THR A 23 7.09 -7.78 4.53
N GLY A 24 6.97 -7.25 5.75
CA GLY A 24 8.04 -6.49 6.38
C GLY A 24 8.37 -5.19 5.67
N LYS A 25 7.42 -4.62 4.97
CA LYS A 25 7.62 -3.38 4.23
C LYS A 25 7.18 -2.17 5.05
N LYS A 26 7.44 -0.98 4.51
CA LYS A 26 7.02 0.28 5.12
C LYS A 26 6.49 1.20 4.04
N TYR A 27 5.55 0.72 3.25
CA TYR A 27 4.95 1.52 2.19
C TYR A 27 4.04 2.58 2.81
N TYR A 28 4.17 3.82 2.41
CA TYR A 28 3.25 4.85 2.84
C TYR A 28 2.18 5.16 1.78
N CYS A 29 2.42 4.79 0.53
CA CYS A 29 1.41 4.90 -0.52
C CYS A 29 1.75 3.97 -1.69
N PHE A 30 0.77 3.76 -2.55
CA PHE A 30 1.02 3.14 -3.84
C PHE A 30 0.15 3.79 -4.92
N ILE A 31 0.66 3.76 -6.14
CA ILE A 31 -0.03 4.32 -7.30
C ILE A 31 -0.38 3.18 -8.24
N VAL A 32 -1.64 3.12 -8.62
CA VAL A 32 -2.17 2.05 -9.47
C VAL A 32 -1.82 2.35 -10.93
N GLN A 33 -1.14 1.42 -11.58
CA GLN A 33 -0.67 1.57 -12.96
C GLN A 33 -1.62 0.95 -13.97
N ALA A 34 -2.40 -0.04 -13.55
CA ALA A 34 -3.41 -0.70 -14.35
C ALA A 34 -4.52 -1.15 -13.39
N ASP A 35 -5.68 -1.51 -13.91
CA ASP A 35 -6.76 -1.98 -13.04
C ASP A 35 -6.26 -3.07 -12.10
N THR A 36 -6.44 -2.87 -10.81
CA THR A 36 -5.80 -3.67 -9.77
C THR A 36 -6.82 -4.07 -8.71
N VAL A 37 -6.72 -5.33 -8.26
CA VAL A 37 -7.45 -5.81 -7.09
C VAL A 37 -6.41 -6.20 -6.04
N VAL A 38 -6.56 -5.68 -4.83
CA VAL A 38 -5.65 -5.94 -3.72
C VAL A 38 -6.22 -7.05 -2.85
N ALA A 39 -5.45 -8.10 -2.61
CA ALA A 39 -5.87 -9.23 -1.79
C ALA A 39 -5.56 -9.01 -0.31
N THR A 40 -4.43 -8.41 -0.01
CA THR A 40 -3.99 -8.16 1.36
C THR A 40 -3.40 -6.77 1.46
N LEU A 41 -3.81 -6.01 2.47
CA LEU A 41 -3.25 -4.70 2.73
C LEU A 41 -3.35 -4.45 4.24
N THR A 42 -2.30 -4.81 4.96
CA THR A 42 -2.27 -4.67 6.41
C THR A 42 -1.06 -3.86 6.83
N GLY A 43 -1.15 -3.31 8.02
CA GLY A 43 -0.06 -2.52 8.57
C GLY A 43 -0.55 -1.77 9.79
N GLY A 44 -0.13 -0.53 9.92
CA GLY A 44 -0.57 0.31 11.00
C GLY A 44 0.48 1.31 11.42
N PHE A 45 0.26 1.89 12.59
CA PHE A 45 1.08 2.92 13.17
C PHE A 45 1.99 2.29 14.22
N ALA A 46 3.21 2.78 14.32
CA ALA A 46 4.14 2.44 15.41
C ALA A 46 4.38 0.92 15.53
N GLY A 47 4.60 0.25 14.41
CA GLY A 47 4.94 -1.17 14.42
C GLY A 47 3.75 -2.13 14.36
N ASP A 48 2.54 -1.61 14.33
CA ASP A 48 1.36 -2.44 14.11
C ASP A 48 1.41 -3.01 12.69
N THR A 49 1.26 -4.33 12.57
CA THR A 49 1.24 -5.02 11.28
C THR A 49 -0.11 -5.66 11.00
N THR A 50 -1.13 -5.38 11.81
CA THR A 50 -2.37 -6.15 11.82
C THR A 50 -3.60 -5.40 11.35
N THR A 51 -3.55 -4.07 11.28
CA THR A 51 -4.73 -3.31 10.84
C THR A 51 -5.05 -3.64 9.39
N ASN A 52 -6.27 -4.06 9.13
CA ASN A 52 -6.71 -4.45 7.79
C ASN A 52 -7.24 -3.23 7.05
N TYR A 53 -6.42 -2.68 6.17
CA TYR A 53 -6.80 -1.48 5.43
C TYR A 53 -7.76 -1.76 4.28
N LEU A 54 -7.88 -3.00 3.81
CA LEU A 54 -8.92 -3.32 2.83
C LEU A 54 -10.30 -3.02 3.41
N THR A 55 -10.51 -3.38 4.66
CA THR A 55 -11.77 -3.09 5.34
C THR A 55 -11.83 -1.63 5.76
N SER A 56 -10.76 -1.13 6.37
CA SER A 56 -10.74 0.19 6.99
C SER A 56 -10.99 1.32 6.00
N ILE A 57 -10.44 1.23 4.80
CA ILE A 57 -10.61 2.26 3.78
C ILE A 57 -11.51 1.82 2.62
N GLY A 58 -12.17 0.68 2.77
CA GLY A 58 -13.23 0.27 1.85
C GLY A 58 -12.75 -0.29 0.53
N LEU A 59 -11.58 -0.90 0.48
CA LEU A 59 -11.02 -1.45 -0.77
C LEU A 59 -11.36 -2.90 -1.00
N SER A 60 -11.94 -3.59 -0.02
CA SER A 60 -12.19 -5.03 -0.13
C SER A 60 -13.11 -5.34 -1.31
N GLY A 61 -12.67 -6.21 -2.19
CA GLY A 61 -13.43 -6.62 -3.37
C GLY A 61 -13.54 -5.55 -4.44
N LYS A 62 -12.84 -4.44 -4.32
CA LYS A 62 -12.92 -3.34 -5.28
C LYS A 62 -11.82 -3.44 -6.32
N THR A 63 -12.13 -2.99 -7.54
CA THR A 63 -11.13 -2.81 -8.57
C THR A 63 -10.65 -1.37 -8.54
N LEU A 64 -9.36 -1.19 -8.32
CA LEU A 64 -8.74 0.13 -8.33
C LEU A 64 -8.37 0.47 -9.76
N LYS A 65 -8.75 1.65 -10.20
CA LYS A 65 -8.50 2.07 -11.58
C LYS A 65 -7.13 2.68 -11.73
N GLN A 66 -6.59 2.62 -12.93
CA GLN A 66 -5.33 3.24 -13.27
C GLN A 66 -5.31 4.71 -12.82
N GLY A 67 -4.22 5.11 -12.18
CA GLY A 67 -4.05 6.47 -11.69
C GLY A 67 -4.51 6.69 -10.26
N ALA A 68 -5.17 5.72 -9.64
CA ALA A 68 -5.56 5.85 -8.23
C ALA A 68 -4.32 5.87 -7.34
N ILE A 69 -4.35 6.71 -6.32
CA ILE A 69 -3.27 6.81 -5.34
C ILE A 69 -3.86 6.47 -3.99
N ILE A 70 -3.29 5.47 -3.33
CA ILE A 70 -3.77 4.99 -2.04
C ILE A 70 -2.70 5.27 -1.00
N TYR A 71 -3.04 6.11 -0.02
CA TYR A 71 -2.15 6.47 1.08
C TYR A 71 -2.50 5.72 2.34
N ALA A 72 -1.49 5.36 3.11
CA ALA A 72 -1.70 4.90 4.47
C ALA A 72 -2.16 6.09 5.33
N PRO A 73 -3.16 5.91 6.20
CA PRO A 73 -3.69 7.01 7.00
C PRO A 73 -2.64 7.57 7.97
N GLY A 74 -2.59 8.89 8.08
CA GLY A 74 -1.70 9.57 9.02
C GLY A 74 -0.25 9.14 8.88
N ASP A 75 0.32 8.62 9.94
CA ASP A 75 1.71 8.15 9.98
C ASP A 75 1.82 6.64 9.86
N ALA A 76 0.73 5.96 9.58
CA ALA A 76 0.74 4.51 9.39
C ALA A 76 1.49 4.13 8.12
N VAL A 77 1.87 2.87 8.05
CA VAL A 77 2.47 2.29 6.85
C VAL A 77 1.78 0.97 6.54
N PHE A 78 1.81 0.59 5.27
CA PHE A 78 1.39 -0.75 4.85
C PHE A 78 2.61 -1.66 4.98
N THR A 79 2.53 -2.64 5.85
CA THR A 79 3.64 -3.57 6.08
C THR A 79 3.50 -4.83 5.25
N ASN A 80 2.28 -5.21 4.89
CA ASN A 80 2.02 -6.39 4.08
C ASN A 80 1.09 -6.00 2.94
N LEU A 81 1.44 -6.42 1.74
CA LEU A 81 0.66 -6.11 0.54
C LEU A 81 0.73 -7.29 -0.42
N THR A 82 -0.42 -7.72 -0.91
CA THR A 82 -0.52 -8.78 -1.92
C THR A 82 -1.58 -8.39 -2.92
N LEU A 83 -1.28 -8.51 -4.19
CA LEU A 83 -2.26 -8.26 -5.26
C LEU A 83 -2.96 -9.54 -5.66
N THR A 84 -4.24 -9.46 -5.99
CA THR A 84 -4.94 -10.51 -6.72
C THR A 84 -4.65 -10.38 -8.21
N SER A 85 -4.57 -9.14 -8.70
CA SER A 85 -4.28 -8.85 -10.09
C SER A 85 -3.83 -7.40 -10.21
N GLY A 86 -3.24 -7.06 -11.34
CA GLY A 86 -2.90 -5.69 -11.67
C GLY A 86 -1.44 -5.33 -11.44
N THR A 87 -1.18 -4.04 -11.44
CA THR A 87 0.17 -3.49 -11.35
C THR A 87 0.15 -2.20 -10.56
N ILE A 88 1.07 -2.06 -9.62
CA ILE A 88 1.21 -0.85 -8.81
C ILE A 88 2.68 -0.49 -8.66
N ILE A 89 2.94 0.76 -8.28
CA ILE A 89 4.24 1.19 -7.77
C ILE A 89 4.02 1.60 -6.31
N ALA A 90 4.69 0.91 -5.40
CA ALA A 90 4.59 1.18 -3.96
C ALA A 90 5.81 1.99 -3.51
N TYR A 91 5.57 3.01 -2.71
CA TYR A 91 6.62 3.92 -2.22
C TYR A 91 6.84 3.71 -0.74
N SER A 92 8.09 3.58 -0.34
CA SER A 92 8.49 3.33 1.06
C SER A 92 8.99 4.60 1.73
N GLU A 93 8.75 4.66 3.04
CA GLU A 93 9.32 5.74 3.85
C GLU A 93 10.84 5.74 3.79
#